data_04f570a7b13d257f1f48fc35feef3e09
#
_entry.id   04f570a7b13d257f1f48fc35feef3e09
#
_cell.length_a   1.000
_cell.length_b   1.000
_cell.length_c   1.000
_cell.angle_alpha   90.00
_cell.angle_beta   90.00
_cell.angle_gamma   90.00
#
_symmetry.space_group_name_H-M   'P 1'
#
loop_
_entity.id
_entity.type
_entity.pdbx_description
1 polymer ?
#
loop_
_entity_poly.entity_id
_entity_poly.type
_entity_poly.pdbx_seq_one_letter_code
_entity_poly.pdbx_strand_id
1 'polypeptide(L)'
;MNTRTTPLIVFICLLFWGCENEAVITASAARLLYDSGNAVFLDVRTKTEYDDGHIESSVHIPVSELPLRYQELEDRKNDHVIVYCRSGNRSRKGTNILLEKGFNAKNMLGGLIEWNNSD
;
A
#
# COMPACT_ATOMS: atom_id res chain seq x y z
N MET A 1 -54.07 26.36 -26.14
CA MET A 1 -53.85 25.59 -24.92
C MET A 1 -52.50 24.93 -25.02
N ASN A 2 -51.47 25.55 -24.44
CA ASN A 2 -50.14 25.05 -24.47
C ASN A 2 -49.84 24.33 -23.15
N THR A 3 -49.89 23.01 -23.18
CA THR A 3 -49.39 22.21 -22.08
C THR A 3 -47.87 22.11 -22.21
N ARG A 4 -47.16 22.93 -21.47
CA ARG A 4 -45.72 22.79 -21.33
C ARG A 4 -45.47 21.65 -20.38
N THR A 5 -45.12 20.50 -20.94
CA THR A 5 -44.52 19.40 -20.18
C THR A 5 -43.07 19.76 -19.90
N THR A 6 -42.80 20.15 -18.69
CA THR A 6 -41.41 20.26 -18.21
C THR A 6 -40.84 18.84 -18.07
N PRO A 7 -39.72 18.55 -18.72
CA PRO A 7 -39.05 17.26 -18.48
C PRO A 7 -38.54 17.28 -17.05
N LEU A 8 -38.98 16.30 -16.27
CA LEU A 8 -38.43 16.02 -14.97
C LEU A 8 -36.99 15.50 -15.21
N ILE A 9 -36.00 16.37 -15.01
CA ILE A 9 -34.62 15.96 -15.01
C ILE A 9 -34.43 15.18 -13.72
N VAL A 10 -34.52 13.88 -13.83
CA VAL A 10 -34.11 12.99 -12.75
C VAL A 10 -32.59 13.08 -12.66
N PHE A 11 -32.11 13.88 -11.72
CA PHE A 11 -30.72 13.81 -11.32
C PHE A 11 -30.50 12.45 -10.65
N ILE A 12 -30.10 11.48 -11.44
CA ILE A 12 -29.55 10.26 -10.89
C ILE A 12 -28.19 10.68 -10.30
N CYS A 13 -28.19 10.99 -9.02
CA CYS A 13 -26.96 10.95 -8.24
C CYS A 13 -26.49 9.51 -8.28
N LEU A 14 -25.68 9.19 -9.29
CA LEU A 14 -24.79 8.06 -9.23
C LEU A 14 -23.87 8.36 -8.03
N LEU A 15 -24.29 7.90 -6.88
CA LEU A 15 -23.38 7.69 -5.78
C LEU A 15 -22.38 6.68 -6.28
N PHE A 16 -21.33 7.16 -6.90
CA PHE A 16 -20.11 6.42 -7.00
C PHE A 16 -19.65 6.18 -5.55
N TRP A 17 -20.12 5.10 -4.99
CA TRP A 17 -19.37 4.45 -3.95
C TRP A 17 -18.10 4.03 -4.64
N GLY A 18 -17.09 4.91 -4.59
CA GLY A 18 -15.77 4.51 -4.94
C GLY A 18 -15.48 3.29 -4.12
N CYS A 19 -15.36 2.12 -4.76
CA CYS A 19 -14.58 1.06 -4.20
C CYS A 19 -13.25 1.73 -3.89
N GLU A 20 -12.99 2.02 -2.62
CA GLU A 20 -11.65 2.25 -2.18
C GLU A 20 -10.94 0.96 -2.51
N ASN A 21 -10.29 0.92 -3.67
CA ASN A 21 -9.35 -0.12 -3.98
C ASN A 21 -8.24 0.07 -2.97
N GLU A 22 -8.33 -0.68 -1.87
CA GLU A 22 -7.19 -0.75 -0.96
C GLU A 22 -5.97 -1.06 -1.80
N ALA A 23 -4.91 -0.28 -1.64
CA ALA A 23 -3.66 -0.52 -2.32
C ALA A 23 -2.99 -1.73 -1.67
N VAL A 24 -3.34 -2.91 -2.14
CA VAL A 24 -2.89 -4.20 -1.61
C VAL A 24 -2.24 -5.05 -2.69
N ILE A 25 -1.36 -5.93 -2.27
CA ILE A 25 -0.71 -6.92 -3.12
C ILE A 25 -0.58 -8.22 -2.34
N THR A 26 -0.74 -9.35 -3.02
CA THR A 26 -0.47 -10.65 -2.40
C THR A 26 1.04 -10.87 -2.24
N ALA A 27 1.44 -11.72 -1.31
CA ALA A 27 2.84 -12.09 -1.16
C ALA A 27 3.41 -12.73 -2.43
N SER A 28 2.64 -13.57 -3.12
CA SER A 28 3.05 -14.19 -4.39
C SER A 28 3.28 -13.16 -5.49
N ALA A 29 2.39 -12.17 -5.64
CA ALA A 29 2.58 -11.10 -6.62
C ALA A 29 3.75 -10.18 -6.24
N ALA A 30 3.93 -9.90 -4.95
CA ALA A 30 5.07 -9.14 -4.45
C ALA A 30 6.40 -9.82 -4.75
N ARG A 31 6.45 -11.14 -4.69
CA ARG A 31 7.66 -11.91 -5.02
C ARG A 31 8.08 -11.71 -6.48
N LEU A 32 7.13 -11.61 -7.40
CA LEU A 32 7.43 -11.32 -8.80
C LEU A 32 8.10 -9.94 -8.95
N LEU A 33 7.62 -8.94 -8.20
CA LEU A 33 8.24 -7.60 -8.20
C LEU A 33 9.62 -7.63 -7.55
N TYR A 34 9.79 -8.41 -6.50
CA TYR A 34 11.08 -8.61 -5.85
C TYR A 34 12.13 -9.18 -6.81
N ASP A 35 11.75 -10.22 -7.52
CA ASP A 35 12.64 -10.89 -8.48
C ASP A 35 12.98 -9.98 -9.68
N SER A 36 12.09 -9.09 -10.08
CA SER A 36 12.34 -8.13 -11.17
C SER A 36 13.26 -6.98 -10.78
N GLY A 37 13.48 -6.75 -9.49
CA GLY A 37 14.31 -5.65 -8.98
C GLY A 37 13.68 -4.26 -9.08
N ASN A 38 12.39 -4.15 -9.44
CA ASN A 38 11.68 -2.88 -9.66
C ASN A 38 10.86 -2.40 -8.45
N ALA A 39 11.08 -2.96 -7.28
CA ALA A 39 10.35 -2.62 -6.07
C ALA A 39 11.27 -2.38 -4.89
N VAL A 40 10.86 -1.45 -4.03
CA VAL A 40 11.42 -1.28 -2.70
C VAL A 40 10.52 -2.03 -1.73
N PHE A 41 11.08 -2.90 -0.91
CA PHE A 41 10.38 -3.53 0.20
C PHE A 41 10.66 -2.74 1.48
N LEU A 42 9.60 -2.32 2.13
CA LEU A 42 9.66 -1.53 3.36
C LEU A 42 9.09 -2.34 4.53
N ASP A 43 9.98 -2.67 5.46
CA ASP A 43 9.62 -3.30 6.73
C ASP A 43 9.26 -2.21 7.75
N VAL A 44 8.02 -2.22 8.22
CA VAL A 44 7.52 -1.23 9.20
C VAL A 44 7.39 -1.80 10.62
N ARG A 45 7.99 -2.96 10.85
CA ARG A 45 8.02 -3.61 12.16
C ARG A 45 9.01 -2.91 13.10
N THR A 46 9.07 -3.39 14.32
CA THR A 46 10.08 -2.95 15.29
C THR A 46 11.50 -3.39 14.85
N LYS A 47 12.51 -2.73 15.42
CA LYS A 47 13.90 -3.11 15.17
C LYS A 47 14.20 -4.53 15.62
N THR A 48 13.67 -4.96 16.76
CA THR A 48 13.85 -6.32 17.28
C THR A 48 13.30 -7.35 16.31
N GLU A 49 12.10 -7.12 15.76
CA GLU A 49 11.52 -8.01 14.75
C GLU A 49 12.36 -8.04 13.46
N TYR A 50 12.80 -6.88 12.99
CA TYR A 50 13.64 -6.76 11.80
C TYR A 50 14.97 -7.52 11.96
N ASP A 51 15.64 -7.35 13.09
CA ASP A 51 16.90 -8.00 13.37
C ASP A 51 16.76 -9.53 13.48
N ASP A 52 15.59 -10.00 13.90
CA ASP A 52 15.29 -11.43 14.05
C ASP A 52 14.99 -12.15 12.72
N GLY A 53 14.83 -11.40 11.66
CA GLY A 53 14.60 -11.88 10.29
C GLY A 53 13.74 -10.92 9.49
N HIS A 54 14.11 -10.68 8.25
CA HIS A 54 13.41 -9.76 7.35
C HIS A 54 13.63 -10.16 5.89
N ILE A 55 12.87 -9.60 4.99
CA ILE A 55 13.09 -9.78 3.55
C ILE A 55 14.42 -9.14 3.20
N GLU A 56 15.30 -9.92 2.57
CA GLU A 56 16.63 -9.44 2.17
C GLU A 56 16.51 -8.18 1.32
N SER A 57 17.39 -7.22 1.56
CA SER A 57 17.42 -5.91 0.91
C SER A 57 16.22 -4.98 1.24
N SER A 58 15.37 -5.35 2.18
CA SER A 58 14.30 -4.44 2.61
C SER A 58 14.86 -3.25 3.40
N VAL A 59 14.23 -2.10 3.21
CA VAL A 59 14.47 -0.90 4.03
C VAL A 59 13.67 -1.05 5.32
N HIS A 60 14.25 -0.64 6.43
CA HIS A 60 13.57 -0.68 7.72
C HIS A 60 13.25 0.73 8.23
N ILE A 61 11.96 1.03 8.33
CA ILE A 61 11.44 2.22 9.01
C ILE A 61 10.22 1.80 9.82
N PRO A 62 10.30 1.76 11.15
CA PRO A 62 9.14 1.42 11.98
C PRO A 62 7.95 2.33 11.66
N VAL A 63 6.73 1.78 11.71
CA VAL A 63 5.53 2.54 11.34
C VAL A 63 5.36 3.82 12.16
N SER A 64 5.77 3.81 13.43
CA SER A 64 5.72 5.00 14.30
C SER A 64 6.66 6.13 13.87
N GLU A 65 7.73 5.80 13.16
CA GLU A 65 8.74 6.76 12.69
C GLU A 65 8.51 7.17 11.23
N LEU A 66 7.68 6.45 10.50
CA LEU A 66 7.46 6.67 9.07
C LEU A 66 6.99 8.10 8.73
N PRO A 67 6.10 8.75 9.51
CA PRO A 67 5.69 10.12 9.23
C PRO A 67 6.85 11.14 9.22
N LEU A 68 7.93 10.84 9.92
CA LEU A 68 9.12 11.71 10.01
C LEU A 68 10.26 11.26 9.11
N ARG A 69 10.21 10.02 8.59
CA ARG A 69 11.33 9.41 7.88
C ARG A 69 11.01 8.99 6.44
N TYR A 70 9.81 9.22 5.95
CA TYR A 70 9.42 8.81 4.59
C TYR A 70 10.32 9.42 3.49
N GLN A 71 10.96 10.54 3.75
CA GLN A 71 11.89 11.20 2.82
C GLN A 71 13.12 10.33 2.50
N GLU A 72 13.45 9.38 3.34
CA GLU A 72 14.51 8.41 3.07
C GLU A 72 14.19 7.53 1.83
N LEU A 73 12.93 7.53 1.38
CA LEU A 73 12.46 6.79 0.20
C LEU A 73 12.28 7.67 -1.05
N GLU A 74 12.56 8.97 -0.99
CA GLU A 74 12.28 9.92 -2.10
C GLU A 74 12.99 9.54 -3.39
N ASP A 75 14.20 9.01 -3.33
CA ASP A 75 14.96 8.56 -4.51
C ASP A 75 14.28 7.41 -5.27
N ARG A 76 13.37 6.72 -4.60
CA ARG A 76 12.63 5.57 -5.13
C ARG A 76 11.13 5.85 -5.25
N LYS A 77 10.72 7.10 -5.27
CA LYS A 77 9.31 7.52 -5.23
C LYS A 77 8.48 7.00 -6.41
N ASN A 78 9.10 6.82 -7.57
CA ASN A 78 8.44 6.33 -8.77
C ASN A 78 8.43 4.80 -8.87
N ASP A 79 9.15 4.11 -7.99
CA ASP A 79 9.17 2.67 -7.93
C ASP A 79 7.97 2.14 -7.12
N HIS A 80 7.64 0.87 -7.30
CA HIS A 80 6.71 0.22 -6.39
C HIS A 80 7.31 0.16 -4.99
N VAL A 81 6.56 0.61 -3.98
CA VAL A 81 6.93 0.44 -2.58
C VAL A 81 6.02 -0.60 -1.95
N ILE A 82 6.56 -1.74 -1.62
CA ILE A 82 5.83 -2.84 -1.00
C ILE A 82 6.04 -2.77 0.50
N VAL A 83 5.00 -2.40 1.22
CA VAL A 83 5.03 -2.21 2.68
C VAL A 83 4.60 -3.50 3.35
N TYR A 84 5.38 -3.99 4.30
CA TYR A 84 5.02 -5.19 5.02
C TYR A 84 5.29 -5.08 6.53
N CYS A 85 4.54 -5.86 7.27
CA CYS A 85 4.77 -6.13 8.67
C CYS A 85 4.69 -7.64 8.90
N ARG A 86 4.32 -8.09 10.10
CA ARG A 86 4.20 -9.51 10.38
C ARG A 86 2.99 -10.14 9.66
N SER A 87 1.81 -9.50 9.75
CA SER A 87 0.54 -10.05 9.29
C SER A 87 -0.31 -9.10 8.44
N GLY A 88 0.09 -7.84 8.26
CA GLY A 88 -0.57 -6.89 7.36
C GLY A 88 -1.27 -5.68 8.00
N ASN A 89 -1.40 -5.61 9.33
CA ASN A 89 -2.14 -4.53 10.00
C ASN A 89 -1.34 -3.22 10.13
N ARG A 90 -0.12 -3.28 10.66
CA ARG A 90 0.76 -2.12 10.78
C ARG A 90 1.15 -1.57 9.40
N SER A 91 1.36 -2.47 8.46
CA SER A 91 1.74 -2.11 7.08
C SER A 91 0.60 -1.45 6.31
N ARG A 92 -0.67 -1.71 6.64
CA ARG A 92 -1.79 -0.95 6.09
C ARG A 92 -1.66 0.53 6.46
N LYS A 93 -1.38 0.83 7.72
CA LYS A 93 -1.15 2.20 8.18
C LYS A 93 0.04 2.84 7.47
N GLY A 94 1.14 2.11 7.37
CA GLY A 94 2.34 2.57 6.66
C GLY A 94 2.07 2.87 5.19
N THR A 95 1.32 2.01 4.52
CA THR A 95 0.90 2.20 3.13
C THR A 95 0.09 3.49 2.96
N ASN A 96 -0.89 3.73 3.84
CA ASN A 96 -1.71 4.93 3.79
C ASN A 96 -0.88 6.20 3.99
N ILE A 97 0.08 6.19 4.90
CA ILE A 97 1.01 7.30 5.09
C ILE A 97 1.77 7.61 3.79
N LEU A 98 2.30 6.59 3.15
CA LEU A 98 3.08 6.76 1.91
C LEU A 98 2.21 7.21 0.73
N LEU A 99 0.99 6.70 0.61
CA LEU A 99 0.06 7.14 -0.43
C LEU A 99 -0.25 8.64 -0.30
N GLU A 100 -0.46 9.15 0.91
CA GLU A 100 -0.66 10.57 1.16
C GLU A 100 0.56 11.42 0.77
N LYS A 101 1.75 10.85 0.80
CA LYS A 101 3.00 11.49 0.40
C LYS A 101 3.32 11.33 -1.09
N GLY A 102 2.44 10.69 -1.85
CA GLY A 102 2.58 10.55 -3.30
C GLY A 102 3.41 9.35 -3.76
N PHE A 103 3.68 8.39 -2.89
CA PHE A 103 4.37 7.15 -3.24
C PHE A 103 3.41 6.14 -3.88
N ASN A 104 3.94 5.30 -4.75
CA ASN A 104 3.22 4.15 -5.29
C ASN A 104 3.35 2.96 -4.33
N ALA A 105 2.62 3.02 -3.23
CA ALA A 105 2.73 2.06 -2.14
C ALA A 105 1.60 1.04 -2.15
N LYS A 106 1.92 -0.19 -1.78
CA LYS A 106 0.95 -1.29 -1.60
C LYS A 106 1.25 -2.05 -0.32
N ASN A 107 0.20 -2.41 0.40
CA ASN A 107 0.28 -3.27 1.57
C ASN A 107 0.36 -4.72 1.16
N MET A 108 1.42 -5.42 1.55
CA MET A 108 1.53 -6.86 1.33
C MET A 108 0.65 -7.63 2.30
N LEU A 109 -0.41 -8.22 1.77
CA LEU A 109 -1.37 -9.00 2.54
C LEU A 109 -0.70 -10.20 3.21
N GLY A 110 -1.04 -10.44 4.47
CA GLY A 110 -0.50 -11.54 5.26
C GLY A 110 0.94 -11.33 5.72
N GLY A 111 1.60 -10.26 5.30
CA GLY A 111 2.91 -9.85 5.76
C GLY A 111 4.02 -10.90 5.58
N LEU A 112 5.00 -10.85 6.46
CA LEU A 112 6.15 -11.76 6.41
C LEU A 112 5.75 -13.24 6.56
N ILE A 113 4.65 -13.52 7.27
CA ILE A 113 4.15 -14.89 7.42
C ILE A 113 3.81 -15.47 6.04
N GLU A 114 3.00 -14.77 5.24
CA GLU A 114 2.63 -15.22 3.89
C GLU A 114 3.81 -15.19 2.94
N TRP A 115 4.69 -14.21 3.07
CA TRP A 115 5.93 -14.17 2.28
C TRP A 115 6.76 -15.43 2.45
N ASN A 116 6.94 -15.88 3.69
CA ASN A 116 7.71 -17.08 3.99
C ASN A 116 7.03 -18.37 3.51
N ASN A 117 5.72 -18.34 3.29
CA ASN A 117 4.93 -19.47 2.79
C ASN A 117 4.71 -19.44 1.27
N SER A 118 5.15 -18.40 0.58
CA SER A 118 4.87 -18.15 -0.84
C SER A 118 6.05 -18.51 -1.76
N ASP A 119 6.63 -19.68 -1.63
CA ASP A 119 7.68 -20.17 -2.54
C ASP A 119 7.10 -20.61 -3.89
#